data_fba7d7794e79bf701905a29140cf989f
#
_entry.id   fba7d7794e79bf701905a29140cf989f
#
_cell.length_a   1.000
_cell.length_b   1.000
_cell.length_c   1.000
_cell.angle_alpha   90.00
_cell.angle_beta   90.00
_cell.angle_gamma   90.00
#
_symmetry.space_group_name_H-M   'P 1'
#
loop_
_entity.id
_entity.type
_entity.pdbx_description
1 polymer ?
#
loop_
_entity_poly.entity_id
_entity_poly.type
_entity_poly.pdbx_seq_one_letter_code
_entity_poly.pdbx_strand_id
1 'polypeptide(L)'
;HAMNPSRRAFLKTTLGGGGALLLASCERITTQVNRALGEGVPPQLLVPEGAEIDPDFHLLSRAAFGPWPGDLARIKQIGRSKWLEEQLAPEKISDTLCDLRAERFESIYFSAGDAYEFRKPVLRDELMRHTFLRAVYSQRQLFEVMVEFWSDHLNIDLNKGDCIYLKPSDDRDVI
;
A
#
# COMPACT_ATOMS: atom_id res chain seq x y z
N HIS A 1 13.74 -42.69 36.02
CA HIS A 1 13.39 -41.23 36.00
C HIS A 1 14.52 -40.50 35.31
N ALA A 2 14.35 -40.21 33.99
CA ALA A 2 15.25 -39.38 33.22
C ALA A 2 14.91 -37.90 33.52
N MET A 3 15.84 -37.17 34.09
CA MET A 3 15.74 -35.72 34.30
C MET A 3 15.82 -35.01 32.95
N ASN A 4 14.77 -34.31 32.61
CA ASN A 4 14.71 -33.46 31.41
C ASN A 4 15.56 -32.20 31.65
N PRO A 5 16.64 -31.91 30.89
CA PRO A 5 17.45 -30.71 31.11
C PRO A 5 16.63 -29.48 30.78
N SER A 6 16.57 -28.52 31.70
CA SER A 6 15.81 -27.29 31.51
C SER A 6 16.39 -26.49 30.36
N ARG A 7 15.51 -25.79 29.60
CA ARG A 7 15.89 -24.89 28.49
C ARG A 7 16.97 -23.85 28.87
N ARG A 8 17.10 -23.51 30.16
CA ARG A 8 18.14 -22.63 30.68
C ARG A 8 19.54 -23.28 30.74
N ALA A 9 19.61 -24.60 30.89
CA ALA A 9 20.89 -25.32 30.88
C ALA A 9 21.47 -25.41 29.45
N PHE A 10 20.60 -25.57 28.44
CA PHE A 10 21.01 -25.59 27.04
C PHE A 10 21.58 -24.24 26.58
N LEU A 11 20.98 -23.11 27.03
CA LEU A 11 21.47 -21.76 26.68
C LEU A 11 22.81 -21.39 27.37
N LYS A 12 23.15 -21.99 28.52
CA LYS A 12 24.41 -21.68 29.21
C LYS A 12 25.63 -22.43 28.64
N THR A 13 25.44 -23.54 27.95
CA THR A 13 26.50 -24.31 27.34
C THR A 13 26.90 -23.83 25.94
N THR A 14 26.08 -22.98 25.29
CA THR A 14 26.36 -22.43 23.95
C THR A 14 27.00 -21.04 23.95
N LEU A 15 27.24 -20.44 25.13
CA LEU A 15 27.80 -19.08 25.29
C LEU A 15 29.32 -19.07 25.52
N GLY A 16 30.03 -20.21 25.32
CA GLY A 16 31.48 -20.25 25.20
C GLY A 16 31.87 -19.90 23.76
N GLY A 17 32.57 -18.79 23.60
CA GLY A 17 33.31 -18.17 22.47
C GLY A 17 33.33 -18.75 21.05
N GLY A 18 32.69 -19.86 20.74
CA GLY A 18 32.63 -20.46 19.41
C GLY A 18 31.25 -20.41 18.75
N GLY A 19 30.19 -20.14 19.52
CA GLY A 19 28.78 -20.23 19.02
C GLY A 19 28.39 -19.12 18.05
N ALA A 20 28.93 -17.91 18.22
CA ALA A 20 28.60 -16.78 17.35
C ALA A 20 29.19 -16.92 15.93
N LEU A 21 30.36 -17.54 15.79
CA LEU A 21 30.96 -17.81 14.48
C LEU A 21 30.23 -18.93 13.71
N LEU A 22 29.67 -19.91 14.42
CA LEU A 22 28.91 -20.98 13.80
C LEU A 22 27.52 -20.53 13.30
N LEU A 23 26.86 -19.59 14.01
CA LEU A 23 25.59 -19.06 13.58
C LEU A 23 25.74 -18.16 12.33
N ALA A 24 26.77 -17.33 12.25
CA ALA A 24 27.08 -16.51 11.07
C ALA A 24 27.46 -17.36 9.85
N SER A 25 28.08 -18.54 10.05
CA SER A 25 28.39 -19.47 8.97
C SER A 25 27.18 -20.24 8.49
N CYS A 26 26.22 -20.57 9.38
CA CYS A 26 24.95 -21.20 8.99
C CYS A 26 24.10 -20.30 8.09
N GLU A 27 24.03 -19.01 8.39
CA GLU A 27 23.26 -18.06 7.57
C GLU A 27 23.84 -17.94 6.15
N ARG A 28 25.16 -17.88 6.01
CA ARG A 28 25.83 -17.88 4.70
C ARG A 28 25.62 -19.18 3.94
N ILE A 29 25.69 -20.32 4.61
CA ILE A 29 25.46 -21.63 3.99
C ILE A 29 24.01 -21.75 3.56
N THR A 30 23.06 -21.36 4.40
CA THR A 30 21.63 -21.38 4.05
C THR A 30 21.33 -20.49 2.84
N THR A 31 21.94 -19.29 2.78
CA THR A 31 21.78 -18.39 1.64
C THR A 31 22.37 -18.98 0.35
N GLN A 32 23.54 -19.65 0.44
CA GLN A 32 24.14 -20.30 -0.72
C GLN A 32 23.34 -21.54 -1.17
N VAL A 33 22.82 -22.32 -0.23
CA VAL A 33 21.98 -23.47 -0.53
C VAL A 33 20.66 -23.03 -1.19
N ASN A 34 20.00 -22.01 -0.66
CA ASN A 34 18.77 -21.47 -1.23
C ASN A 34 19.01 -20.92 -2.65
N ARG A 35 20.16 -20.26 -2.89
CA ARG A 35 20.53 -19.84 -4.25
C ARG A 35 20.75 -21.04 -5.19
N ALA A 36 21.38 -22.09 -4.70
CA ALA A 36 21.65 -23.29 -5.48
C ALA A 36 20.36 -24.11 -5.77
N LEU A 37 19.39 -24.05 -4.85
CA LEU A 37 18.08 -24.68 -5.00
C LEU A 37 17.11 -23.87 -5.86
N GLY A 38 17.49 -22.66 -6.28
CA GLY A 38 16.62 -21.79 -7.09
C GLY A 38 15.50 -21.11 -6.31
N GLU A 39 15.56 -21.08 -4.96
CA GLU A 39 14.63 -20.33 -4.11
C GLU A 39 14.90 -18.81 -4.10
N GLY A 40 15.83 -18.33 -4.91
CA GLY A 40 16.08 -16.92 -5.13
C GLY A 40 15.05 -16.28 -6.06
N VAL A 41 15.07 -14.95 -6.14
CA VAL A 41 14.25 -14.20 -7.10
C VAL A 41 14.59 -14.69 -8.52
N PRO A 42 13.60 -15.16 -9.30
CA PRO A 42 13.85 -15.59 -10.68
C PRO A 42 14.56 -14.51 -11.48
N PRO A 43 15.54 -14.85 -12.36
CA PRO A 43 16.29 -13.86 -13.13
C PRO A 43 15.40 -12.89 -13.93
N GLN A 44 14.24 -13.34 -14.40
CA GLN A 44 13.27 -12.50 -15.11
C GLN A 44 12.58 -11.45 -14.23
N LEU A 45 12.63 -11.58 -12.89
CA LEU A 45 12.13 -10.60 -11.94
C LEU A 45 13.23 -9.67 -11.41
N LEU A 46 14.49 -9.92 -11.74
CA LEU A 46 15.57 -9.01 -11.44
C LEU A 46 15.58 -7.88 -12.46
N VAL A 47 15.76 -6.66 -11.98
CA VAL A 47 16.00 -5.52 -12.88
C VAL A 47 17.33 -5.79 -13.58
N PRO A 48 17.39 -5.85 -14.94
CA PRO A 48 18.64 -6.04 -15.66
C PRO A 48 19.67 -4.96 -15.26
N GLU A 49 20.95 -5.35 -15.12
CA GLU A 49 22.00 -4.37 -14.88
C GLU A 49 22.05 -3.38 -16.04
N GLY A 50 22.03 -2.08 -15.69
CA GLY A 50 22.02 -1.01 -16.68
C GLY A 50 20.65 -0.71 -17.33
N ALA A 51 19.56 -1.34 -16.87
CA ALA A 51 18.23 -0.98 -17.31
C ALA A 51 17.89 0.44 -16.84
N GLU A 52 17.72 1.34 -17.78
CA GLU A 52 17.17 2.66 -17.48
C GLU A 52 15.64 2.55 -17.29
N ILE A 53 15.18 3.01 -16.14
CA ILE A 53 13.75 3.14 -15.88
C ILE A 53 13.26 4.37 -16.64
N ASP A 54 12.25 4.21 -17.50
CA ASP A 54 11.58 5.35 -18.16
C ASP A 54 11.11 6.33 -17.06
N PRO A 55 11.62 7.56 -17.02
CA PRO A 55 11.30 8.52 -15.98
C PRO A 55 9.84 8.95 -15.99
N ASP A 56 9.12 8.83 -17.11
CA ASP A 56 7.69 9.11 -17.21
C ASP A 56 6.89 7.97 -16.55
N PHE A 57 7.29 6.72 -16.80
CA PHE A 57 6.73 5.56 -16.12
C PHE A 57 7.01 5.60 -14.60
N HIS A 58 8.23 5.99 -14.23
CA HIS A 58 8.60 6.13 -12.82
C HIS A 58 7.72 7.17 -12.11
N LEU A 59 7.49 8.34 -12.75
CA LEU A 59 6.61 9.38 -12.20
C LEU A 59 5.19 8.82 -11.95
N LEU A 60 4.58 8.19 -12.95
CA LEU A 60 3.23 7.61 -12.83
C LEU A 60 3.16 6.51 -11.77
N SER A 61 4.21 5.72 -11.61
CA SER A 61 4.28 4.67 -10.59
C SER A 61 4.42 5.21 -9.16
N ARG A 62 4.79 6.49 -9.01
CA ARG A 62 4.98 7.14 -7.69
C ARG A 62 3.90 8.16 -7.35
N ALA A 63 3.36 8.83 -8.35
CA ALA A 63 2.40 9.92 -8.18
C ALA A 63 0.97 9.55 -8.66
N ALA A 64 0.76 8.31 -9.06
CA ALA A 64 -0.52 7.73 -9.43
C ALA A 64 -0.56 6.26 -9.01
N PHE A 65 -1.71 5.61 -9.13
CA PHE A 65 -1.88 4.16 -8.95
C PHE A 65 -1.35 3.34 -10.15
N GLY A 66 -0.43 3.91 -10.90
CA GLY A 66 0.17 3.35 -12.09
C GLY A 66 -0.30 4.04 -13.37
N PRO A 67 0.32 3.72 -14.52
CA PRO A 67 -0.03 4.33 -15.79
C PRO A 67 -1.38 3.81 -16.29
N TRP A 68 -2.35 4.70 -16.45
CA TRP A 68 -3.58 4.42 -17.18
C TRP A 68 -3.31 4.45 -18.71
N PRO A 69 -4.10 3.72 -19.53
CA PRO A 69 -3.96 3.83 -20.98
C PRO A 69 -4.02 5.27 -21.48
N GLY A 70 -2.95 5.74 -22.12
CA GLY A 70 -2.81 7.10 -22.60
C GLY A 70 -1.98 8.04 -21.74
N ASP A 71 -1.77 7.76 -20.46
CA ASP A 71 -1.04 8.66 -19.54
C ASP A 71 0.41 8.86 -19.93
N LEU A 72 1.11 7.79 -20.32
CA LEU A 72 2.48 7.90 -20.83
C LEU A 72 2.57 8.77 -22.08
N ALA A 73 1.61 8.64 -23.01
CA ALA A 73 1.57 9.47 -24.20
C ALA A 73 1.30 10.94 -23.85
N ARG A 74 0.39 11.17 -22.89
CA ARG A 74 0.07 12.52 -22.39
C ARG A 74 1.28 13.18 -21.74
N ILE A 75 1.99 12.47 -20.83
CA ILE A 75 3.18 13.02 -20.17
C ILE A 75 4.27 13.34 -21.20
N LYS A 76 4.49 12.47 -22.18
CA LYS A 76 5.45 12.75 -23.27
C LYS A 76 5.07 14.00 -24.07
N GLN A 77 3.78 14.27 -24.22
CA GLN A 77 3.28 15.44 -24.94
C GLN A 77 3.40 16.75 -24.15
N ILE A 78 2.99 16.75 -22.86
CA ILE A 78 2.93 17.98 -22.05
C ILE A 78 4.17 18.21 -21.17
N GLY A 79 4.95 17.15 -20.94
CA GLY A 79 6.10 17.13 -20.03
C GLY A 79 5.72 16.82 -18.58
N ARG A 80 6.67 16.19 -17.85
CA ARG A 80 6.49 15.76 -16.45
C ARG A 80 6.15 16.91 -15.50
N SER A 81 6.86 18.03 -15.63
CA SER A 81 6.65 19.20 -14.76
C SER A 81 5.24 19.72 -14.87
N LYS A 82 4.74 19.86 -16.09
CA LYS A 82 3.38 20.35 -16.33
C LYS A 82 2.32 19.37 -15.84
N TRP A 83 2.52 18.06 -16.05
CA TRP A 83 1.63 17.04 -15.52
C TRP A 83 1.56 17.10 -13.99
N LEU A 84 2.72 17.25 -13.32
CA LEU A 84 2.78 17.36 -11.88
C LEU A 84 2.12 18.65 -11.36
N GLU A 85 2.35 19.79 -12.02
CA GLU A 85 1.68 21.05 -11.70
C GLU A 85 0.15 20.94 -11.77
N GLU A 86 -0.36 20.24 -12.80
CA GLU A 86 -1.79 19.96 -12.93
C GLU A 86 -2.29 19.10 -11.74
N GLN A 87 -1.57 18.04 -11.38
CA GLN A 87 -1.96 17.16 -10.27
C GLN A 87 -1.86 17.84 -8.89
N LEU A 88 -0.98 18.81 -8.73
CA LEU A 88 -0.86 19.61 -7.49
C LEU A 88 -1.99 20.65 -7.32
N ALA A 89 -2.86 20.79 -8.30
CA ALA A 89 -4.03 21.66 -8.25
C ALA A 89 -5.32 20.82 -8.52
N PRO A 90 -5.65 19.84 -7.65
CA PRO A 90 -6.72 18.87 -7.88
C PRO A 90 -8.09 19.52 -8.07
N GLU A 91 -8.30 20.70 -7.48
CA GLU A 91 -9.54 21.48 -7.62
C GLU A 91 -9.78 21.98 -9.05
N LYS A 92 -8.75 22.02 -9.89
CA LYS A 92 -8.83 22.41 -11.30
C LYS A 92 -9.06 21.24 -12.23
N ILE A 93 -8.92 20.01 -11.72
CA ILE A 93 -9.10 18.80 -12.51
C ILE A 93 -10.58 18.38 -12.43
N SER A 94 -11.26 18.33 -13.58
CA SER A 94 -12.61 17.80 -13.63
C SER A 94 -12.61 16.30 -13.42
N ASP A 95 -13.34 15.85 -12.39
CA ASP A 95 -13.46 14.42 -12.04
C ASP A 95 -14.93 13.96 -12.02
N THR A 96 -15.80 14.68 -12.71
CA THR A 96 -17.25 14.53 -12.70
C THR A 96 -17.72 13.09 -12.94
N LEU A 97 -17.06 12.35 -13.83
CA LEU A 97 -17.43 10.96 -14.12
C LEU A 97 -17.10 10.03 -12.95
N CYS A 98 -15.98 10.25 -12.27
CA CYS A 98 -15.61 9.51 -11.08
C CYS A 98 -16.55 9.85 -9.92
N ASP A 99 -16.81 11.13 -9.70
CA ASP A 99 -17.69 11.62 -8.65
C ASP A 99 -19.11 11.05 -8.79
N LEU A 100 -19.73 11.10 -9.99
CA LEU A 100 -21.04 10.49 -10.26
C LEU A 100 -21.06 8.98 -10.04
N ARG A 101 -19.98 8.28 -10.32
CA ARG A 101 -19.87 6.84 -10.03
C ARG A 101 -19.74 6.58 -8.54
N ALA A 102 -19.08 7.46 -7.80
CA ALA A 102 -18.85 7.35 -6.37
C ALA A 102 -20.13 7.60 -5.55
N GLU A 103 -21.03 8.48 -6.01
CA GLU A 103 -22.31 8.81 -5.36
C GLU A 103 -23.20 7.60 -5.05
N ARG A 104 -23.04 6.49 -5.75
CA ARG A 104 -23.78 5.24 -5.47
C ARG A 104 -23.43 4.58 -4.13
N PHE A 105 -22.36 4.99 -3.49
CA PHE A 105 -21.93 4.50 -2.18
C PHE A 105 -22.43 5.45 -1.10
N GLU A 106 -23.72 5.36 -0.80
CA GLU A 106 -24.45 6.33 0.01
C GLU A 106 -23.87 6.49 1.42
N SER A 107 -23.43 5.40 2.04
CA SER A 107 -22.93 5.41 3.43
C SER A 107 -21.71 6.31 3.64
N ILE A 108 -20.96 6.60 2.58
CA ILE A 108 -19.78 7.48 2.64
C ILE A 108 -20.19 8.93 2.92
N TYR A 109 -21.39 9.33 2.52
CA TYR A 109 -21.88 10.71 2.60
C TYR A 109 -22.69 11.00 3.87
N PHE A 110 -23.02 9.98 4.67
CA PHE A 110 -23.74 10.15 5.93
C PHE A 110 -22.82 10.67 7.05
N SER A 111 -23.43 11.30 8.05
CA SER A 111 -22.74 11.62 9.29
C SER A 111 -22.39 10.35 10.05
N ALA A 112 -21.39 10.44 10.95
CA ALA A 112 -21.02 9.32 11.81
C ALA A 112 -22.23 8.81 12.64
N GLY A 113 -23.16 9.68 13.02
CA GLY A 113 -24.40 9.31 13.73
C GLY A 113 -25.34 8.50 12.85
N ASP A 114 -25.59 8.95 11.63
CA ASP A 114 -26.48 8.27 10.68
C ASP A 114 -25.90 6.95 10.19
N ALA A 115 -24.57 6.82 10.17
CA ALA A 115 -23.89 5.60 9.79
C ALA A 115 -24.28 4.39 10.68
N TYR A 116 -24.72 4.62 11.92
CA TYR A 116 -25.21 3.55 12.81
C TYR A 116 -26.48 2.86 12.30
N GLU A 117 -27.21 3.43 11.37
CA GLU A 117 -28.37 2.79 10.71
C GLU A 117 -27.92 1.68 9.76
N PHE A 118 -26.65 1.67 9.34
CA PHE A 118 -26.10 0.67 8.45
C PHE A 118 -25.46 -0.50 9.20
N ARG A 119 -25.53 -1.69 8.61
CA ARG A 119 -24.79 -2.83 9.11
C ARG A 119 -23.30 -2.69 8.79
N LYS A 120 -22.43 -3.01 9.74
CA LYS A 120 -20.96 -2.93 9.59
C LYS A 120 -20.39 -3.53 8.29
N PRO A 121 -20.87 -4.70 7.79
CA PRO A 121 -20.43 -5.22 6.50
C PRO A 121 -20.74 -4.32 5.29
N VAL A 122 -21.88 -3.62 5.31
CA VAL A 122 -22.26 -2.69 4.24
C VAL A 122 -21.30 -1.51 4.21
N LEU A 123 -21.07 -0.87 5.37
CA LEU A 123 -20.12 0.25 5.49
C LEU A 123 -18.72 -0.12 4.98
N ARG A 124 -18.26 -1.32 5.36
CA ARG A 124 -16.94 -1.81 4.92
C ARG A 124 -16.89 -2.04 3.41
N ASP A 125 -17.90 -2.68 2.85
CA ASP A 125 -17.98 -2.99 1.42
C ASP A 125 -18.04 -1.70 0.59
N GLU A 126 -18.88 -0.75 0.99
CA GLU A 126 -19.00 0.55 0.30
C GLU A 126 -17.72 1.38 0.40
N LEU A 127 -17.09 1.45 1.58
CA LEU A 127 -15.83 2.16 1.76
C LEU A 127 -14.73 1.57 0.86
N MET A 128 -14.57 0.25 0.86
CA MET A 128 -13.59 -0.43 0.00
C MET A 128 -13.85 -0.15 -1.48
N ARG A 129 -15.10 -0.30 -1.92
CA ARG A 129 -15.47 -0.07 -3.33
C ARG A 129 -15.30 1.38 -3.74
N HIS A 130 -15.64 2.32 -2.86
CA HIS A 130 -15.43 3.75 -3.09
C HIS A 130 -13.94 4.05 -3.29
N THR A 131 -13.08 3.59 -2.38
CA THR A 131 -11.62 3.78 -2.47
C THR A 131 -11.06 3.20 -3.76
N PHE A 132 -11.40 1.94 -4.10
CA PHE A 132 -10.95 1.32 -5.36
C PHE A 132 -11.48 2.03 -6.60
N LEU A 133 -12.73 2.48 -6.57
CA LEU A 133 -13.30 3.22 -7.69
C LEU A 133 -12.52 4.50 -7.95
N ARG A 134 -12.21 5.25 -6.91
CA ARG A 134 -11.44 6.50 -7.02
C ARG A 134 -10.00 6.23 -7.46
N ALA A 135 -9.33 5.26 -6.88
CA ALA A 135 -7.97 4.86 -7.28
C ALA A 135 -7.88 4.52 -8.78
N VAL A 136 -8.91 3.87 -9.33
CA VAL A 136 -8.93 3.43 -10.73
C VAL A 136 -9.39 4.52 -11.69
N TYR A 137 -10.42 5.29 -11.34
CA TYR A 137 -11.13 6.15 -12.31
C TYR A 137 -10.91 7.64 -12.10
N SER A 138 -10.40 8.08 -10.94
CA SER A 138 -10.14 9.50 -10.69
C SER A 138 -9.07 10.03 -11.63
N GLN A 139 -9.29 11.25 -12.15
CA GLN A 139 -8.28 12.00 -12.88
C GLN A 139 -7.32 12.74 -11.94
N ARG A 140 -7.68 12.84 -10.65
CA ARG A 140 -6.89 13.46 -9.58
C ARG A 140 -5.96 12.45 -8.92
N GLN A 141 -5.15 11.76 -9.70
CA GLN A 141 -4.39 10.57 -9.26
C GLN A 141 -3.45 10.85 -8.08
N LEU A 142 -2.71 11.95 -8.10
CA LEU A 142 -1.83 12.31 -6.98
C LEU A 142 -2.63 12.58 -5.71
N PHE A 143 -3.79 13.22 -5.82
CA PHE A 143 -4.68 13.46 -4.68
C PHE A 143 -5.13 12.14 -4.07
N GLU A 144 -5.58 11.17 -4.87
CA GLU A 144 -6.01 9.86 -4.37
C GLU A 144 -4.86 9.06 -3.72
N VAL A 145 -3.64 9.14 -4.28
CA VAL A 145 -2.44 8.55 -3.66
C VAL A 145 -2.14 9.19 -2.30
N MET A 146 -2.33 10.50 -2.18
CA MET A 146 -2.14 11.20 -0.91
C MET A 146 -3.23 10.86 0.11
N VAL A 147 -4.48 10.69 -0.33
CA VAL A 147 -5.58 10.21 0.52
C VAL A 147 -5.25 8.82 1.08
N GLU A 148 -4.80 7.88 0.24
CA GLU A 148 -4.39 6.55 0.71
C GLU A 148 -3.24 6.64 1.70
N PHE A 149 -2.21 7.41 1.38
CA PHE A 149 -1.05 7.60 2.26
C PHE A 149 -1.47 8.11 3.65
N TRP A 150 -2.32 9.14 3.71
CA TRP A 150 -2.75 9.71 4.98
C TRP A 150 -3.74 8.80 5.72
N SER A 151 -4.63 8.11 5.01
CA SER A 151 -5.52 7.08 5.58
C SER A 151 -4.74 5.98 6.28
N ASP A 152 -3.63 5.52 5.69
CA ASP A 152 -2.76 4.52 6.28
C ASP A 152 -1.93 5.07 7.43
N HIS A 153 -1.42 6.30 7.29
CA HIS A 153 -0.56 6.93 8.29
C HIS A 153 -1.33 7.29 9.57
N LEU A 154 -2.56 7.79 9.44
CA LEU A 154 -3.46 8.16 10.54
C LEU A 154 -4.48 7.05 10.84
N ASN A 155 -4.16 5.82 10.55
CA ASN A 155 -5.03 4.66 10.47
C ASN A 155 -6.05 4.55 11.62
N ILE A 156 -7.34 4.48 11.23
CA ILE A 156 -8.44 4.03 12.09
C ILE A 156 -8.69 2.55 11.80
N ASP A 157 -8.38 1.67 12.77
CA ASP A 157 -8.63 0.24 12.63
C ASP A 157 -10.14 -0.05 12.57
N LEU A 158 -10.62 -0.43 11.38
CA LEU A 158 -12.02 -0.73 11.11
C LEU A 158 -12.59 -1.88 11.95
N ASN A 159 -11.73 -2.73 12.52
CA ASN A 159 -12.13 -3.87 13.32
C ASN A 159 -12.21 -3.56 14.82
N LYS A 160 -11.74 -2.38 15.23
CA LYS A 160 -11.72 -1.98 16.63
C LYS A 160 -13.06 -1.34 17.04
N GLY A 161 -13.88 -2.07 17.79
CA GLY A 161 -15.14 -1.56 18.35
C GLY A 161 -16.08 -1.02 17.27
N ASP A 162 -16.39 0.26 17.35
CA ASP A 162 -17.30 0.97 16.46
C ASP A 162 -16.60 1.93 15.48
N CYS A 163 -15.28 1.80 15.33
CA CYS A 163 -14.49 2.65 14.45
C CYS A 163 -14.96 2.63 12.99
N ILE A 164 -15.59 1.53 12.56
CA ILE A 164 -16.17 1.43 11.21
C ILE A 164 -17.21 2.52 10.91
N TYR A 165 -17.93 3.00 11.92
CA TYR A 165 -18.91 4.07 11.76
C TYR A 165 -18.27 5.47 11.65
N LEU A 166 -17.05 5.62 12.12
CA LEU A 166 -16.31 6.88 12.11
C LEU A 166 -15.45 7.03 10.85
N LYS A 167 -14.95 5.92 10.30
CA LYS A 167 -13.97 5.95 9.21
C LYS A 167 -14.45 6.68 7.94
N PRO A 168 -15.71 6.52 7.46
CA PRO A 168 -16.17 7.28 6.30
C PRO A 168 -16.15 8.80 6.52
N SER A 169 -16.50 9.26 7.73
CA SER A 169 -16.44 10.69 8.08
C SER A 169 -15.00 11.18 8.19
N ASP A 170 -14.10 10.37 8.72
CA ASP A 170 -12.68 10.67 8.80
C ASP A 170 -12.06 10.83 7.40
N ASP A 171 -12.30 9.89 6.52
CA ASP A 171 -11.81 9.94 5.13
C ASP A 171 -12.35 11.13 4.33
N ARG A 172 -13.60 11.52 4.59
CA ARG A 172 -14.25 12.61 3.86
C ARG A 172 -13.91 14.00 4.42
N ASP A 173 -13.84 14.14 5.75
CA ASP A 173 -13.86 15.44 6.41
C ASP A 173 -12.49 15.82 6.99
N VAL A 174 -11.55 14.88 7.16
CA VAL A 174 -10.26 15.09 7.80
C VAL A 174 -9.09 14.84 6.84
N ILE A 175 -9.17 13.82 6.00
CA ILE A 175 -8.14 13.44 5.04
C ILE A 175 -8.43 14.04 3.67
#